data_31ef6bde768fc5669287a084cdd255ba
#
_entry.id   31ef6bde768fc5669287a084cdd255ba
#
_cell.length_a   1.000
_cell.length_b   1.000
_cell.length_c   1.000
_cell.angle_alpha   90.00
_cell.angle_beta   90.00
_cell.angle_gamma   90.00
#
_symmetry.space_group_name_H-M   'P 1'
#
loop_
_entity.id
_entity.type
_entity.pdbx_description
1 polymer ?
#
loop_
_entity_poly.entity_id
_entity_poly.type
_entity_poly.pdbx_seq_one_letter_code
_entity_poly.pdbx_strand_id
1 'polypeptide(L)'
;MKYKNLIALTIVSLAISGCQTYNDKSTVVLFENDVHCGIEGYAKMAALRDLMVDTAYTCLVSDGDFLQGGPAGALSKGQYIIDIMNQMRFTAVTLGNHEFDYKTPRMLELFKQFNAPVLCVNLVDAATGKRVFAESAIRKIGKKTIGFVGVVTPTSLYTEEYAFYDDNGTKLYDLCEKTTYELVQKAVDKIRKKVDYVVVISHLGEEPTDIDVDSHGLIKATTGIDVVLDGHSHSEIPQEIVMNKIGKPVLIAQTGTKYANAGKLIIRPDGKMSTELFKLSDFPYRDQIVRITTDSVLNLLNAQTSRVICQSDVELRILDDEGRQRVRYEEANVGDLVTDAYRIVTDADFAMTNGGGMREDVHAGQLTYGELVELLPFDNYVCTIDITGAELRDVLAACTKYTPAEHGDFPQVSGIKFTINKDKEGSERITDLVILNKTTNSYEPVDMNRTYNMATIDYCVTGGGFLSKLKQNRINKPNIILYNECLIKYVTENLKGHIGKEYAEPQGRIVIK
;
A
#
# COMPACT_ATOMS: atom_id res chain seq x y z
N MET A 1 -14.65 9.75 -38.09
CA MET A 1 -15.07 11.15 -37.97
C MET A 1 -16.44 11.35 -37.30
N LYS A 2 -17.39 10.40 -37.34
CA LYS A 2 -18.72 10.56 -36.70
C LYS A 2 -18.77 10.35 -35.16
N TYR A 3 -17.74 9.74 -34.56
CA TYR A 3 -17.71 9.44 -33.12
C TYR A 3 -17.08 10.55 -32.25
N LYS A 4 -16.28 11.46 -32.82
CA LYS A 4 -15.71 12.61 -32.07
C LYS A 4 -16.78 13.56 -31.51
N ASN A 5 -17.92 13.70 -32.21
CA ASN A 5 -18.96 14.65 -31.80
C ASN A 5 -19.89 14.14 -30.69
N LEU A 6 -20.04 12.82 -30.51
CA LEU A 6 -20.91 12.25 -29.46
C LEU A 6 -20.24 12.28 -28.08
N ILE A 7 -18.91 12.15 -28.05
CA ILE A 7 -18.12 12.13 -26.81
C ILE A 7 -17.98 13.52 -26.20
N ALA A 8 -17.87 14.55 -27.06
CA ALA A 8 -17.87 15.93 -26.59
C ALA A 8 -19.15 16.27 -25.83
N LEU A 9 -20.30 15.68 -26.21
CA LEU A 9 -21.60 15.97 -25.58
C LEU A 9 -21.73 15.34 -24.17
N THR A 10 -21.22 14.17 -23.92
CA THR A 10 -21.40 13.47 -22.61
C THR A 10 -20.41 13.97 -21.56
N ILE A 11 -19.20 14.35 -21.96
CA ILE A 11 -18.21 14.97 -21.05
C ILE A 11 -18.54 16.45 -20.81
N VAL A 12 -19.21 17.11 -21.77
CA VAL A 12 -19.59 18.53 -21.73
C VAL A 12 -20.86 18.78 -20.89
N SER A 13 -21.77 17.80 -20.76
CA SER A 13 -23.02 17.98 -20.00
C SER A 13 -22.81 18.06 -18.47
N LEU A 14 -21.65 17.72 -17.94
CA LEU A 14 -21.30 17.89 -16.53
C LEU A 14 -20.49 19.17 -16.23
N ALA A 15 -20.14 19.96 -17.24
CA ALA A 15 -19.26 21.13 -17.09
C ALA A 15 -19.85 22.48 -17.56
N ILE A 16 -21.09 22.54 -18.07
CA ILE A 16 -21.61 23.79 -18.64
C ILE A 16 -22.93 24.22 -18.00
N SER A 17 -22.82 24.98 -16.93
CA SER A 17 -23.75 26.06 -16.62
C SER A 17 -22.99 27.38 -16.72
N GLY A 18 -22.99 27.98 -17.89
CA GLY A 18 -22.41 29.31 -18.10
C GLY A 18 -21.81 29.46 -19.50
N CYS A 19 -22.52 30.19 -20.34
CA CYS A 19 -22.03 30.66 -21.63
C CYS A 19 -20.77 31.52 -21.40
N GLN A 20 -19.55 30.95 -21.56
CA GLN A 20 -18.30 31.71 -21.56
C GLN A 20 -17.54 31.48 -22.86
N THR A 21 -17.05 32.57 -23.40
CA THR A 21 -16.29 32.66 -24.64
C THR A 21 -15.14 31.68 -24.72
N TYR A 22 -14.94 31.07 -25.86
CA TYR A 22 -14.04 29.96 -26.25
C TYR A 22 -12.54 30.12 -25.93
N ASN A 23 -12.11 31.11 -25.15
CA ASN A 23 -10.71 31.47 -24.96
C ASN A 23 -10.12 31.21 -23.58
N ASP A 24 -10.86 30.67 -22.61
CA ASP A 24 -10.36 30.47 -21.24
C ASP A 24 -10.63 29.06 -20.73
N LYS A 25 -9.71 28.13 -21.10
CA LYS A 25 -9.76 26.74 -20.64
C LYS A 25 -9.34 26.64 -19.17
N SER A 26 -10.00 25.79 -18.40
CA SER A 26 -9.54 25.37 -17.07
C SER A 26 -8.20 24.67 -17.15
N THR A 27 -7.45 24.72 -16.05
CA THR A 27 -6.27 23.85 -15.85
C THR A 27 -6.72 22.66 -15.03
N VAL A 28 -6.36 21.44 -15.46
CA VAL A 28 -6.71 20.19 -14.79
C VAL A 28 -5.44 19.44 -14.45
N VAL A 29 -5.25 19.13 -13.17
CA VAL A 29 -4.27 18.16 -12.72
C VAL A 29 -5.01 16.84 -12.52
N LEU A 30 -4.72 15.86 -13.37
CA LEU A 30 -5.13 14.48 -13.14
C LEU A 30 -4.19 13.88 -12.12
N PHE A 31 -4.72 13.09 -11.20
CA PHE A 31 -3.90 12.43 -10.18
C PHE A 31 -4.38 11.01 -9.88
N GLU A 32 -3.47 10.23 -9.37
CA GLU A 32 -3.65 8.85 -8.91
C GLU A 32 -2.81 8.60 -7.67
N ASN A 33 -3.22 7.67 -6.85
CA ASN A 33 -2.49 7.14 -5.71
C ASN A 33 -2.76 5.65 -5.56
N ASP A 34 -1.85 4.93 -4.87
CA ASP A 34 -2.05 3.54 -4.45
C ASP A 34 -2.52 2.60 -5.57
N VAL A 35 -1.91 2.76 -6.75
CA VAL A 35 -2.32 1.95 -7.93
C VAL A 35 -1.84 0.50 -7.85
N HIS A 36 -0.86 0.18 -6.99
CA HIS A 36 -0.41 -1.16 -6.66
C HIS A 36 -0.35 -2.11 -7.88
N CYS A 37 0.39 -1.71 -8.91
CA CYS A 37 0.51 -2.45 -10.17
C CYS A 37 -0.82 -2.69 -10.90
N GLY A 38 -1.81 -1.83 -10.76
CA GLY A 38 -3.10 -1.88 -11.48
C GLY A 38 -2.95 -1.64 -12.98
N ILE A 39 -2.28 -2.58 -13.70
CA ILE A 39 -1.81 -2.42 -15.09
C ILE A 39 -2.90 -1.96 -16.04
N GLU A 40 -4.11 -2.48 -15.89
CA GLU A 40 -5.23 -2.18 -16.79
C GLU A 40 -5.69 -0.71 -16.73
N GLY A 41 -5.45 -0.03 -15.61
CA GLY A 41 -5.83 1.37 -15.41
C GLY A 41 -4.98 2.35 -16.19
N TYR A 42 -3.70 2.07 -16.39
CA TYR A 42 -2.75 3.01 -17.02
C TYR A 42 -3.18 3.46 -18.42
N ALA A 43 -3.59 2.53 -19.28
CA ALA A 43 -4.03 2.88 -20.63
C ALA A 43 -5.32 3.70 -20.65
N LYS A 44 -6.21 3.52 -19.67
CA LYS A 44 -7.42 4.32 -19.49
C LYS A 44 -7.07 5.73 -19.00
N MET A 45 -6.20 5.85 -17.99
CA MET A 45 -5.75 7.12 -17.44
C MET A 45 -5.03 7.98 -18.50
N ALA A 46 -4.17 7.37 -19.32
CA ALA A 46 -3.52 8.05 -20.44
C ALA A 46 -4.53 8.55 -21.48
N ALA A 47 -5.52 7.72 -21.84
CA ALA A 47 -6.58 8.12 -22.76
C ALA A 47 -7.46 9.25 -22.19
N LEU A 48 -7.78 9.22 -20.89
CA LEU A 48 -8.52 10.30 -20.20
C LEU A 48 -7.75 11.62 -20.31
N ARG A 49 -6.45 11.62 -20.00
CA ARG A 49 -5.59 12.80 -20.16
C ARG A 49 -5.63 13.35 -21.58
N ASP A 50 -5.44 12.50 -22.58
CA ASP A 50 -5.30 12.94 -23.98
C ASP A 50 -6.63 13.43 -24.56
N LEU A 51 -7.76 12.87 -24.14
CA LEU A 51 -9.09 13.38 -24.51
C LEU A 51 -9.42 14.75 -23.91
N MET A 52 -8.87 15.07 -22.74
CA MET A 52 -9.10 16.35 -22.09
C MET A 52 -8.31 17.52 -22.69
N VAL A 53 -7.26 17.27 -23.47
CA VAL A 53 -6.40 18.33 -24.08
C VAL A 53 -7.20 19.31 -24.95
N ASP A 54 -8.29 18.87 -25.58
CA ASP A 54 -9.12 19.75 -26.39
C ASP A 54 -9.96 20.73 -25.54
N THR A 55 -10.27 20.38 -24.27
CA THR A 55 -11.17 21.14 -23.39
C THR A 55 -10.47 21.80 -22.21
N ALA A 56 -9.30 21.34 -21.81
CA ALA A 56 -8.53 21.82 -20.66
C ALA A 56 -7.03 21.82 -20.93
N TYR A 57 -6.26 22.57 -20.13
CA TYR A 57 -4.82 22.41 -20.01
C TYR A 57 -4.55 21.34 -18.97
N THR A 58 -3.99 20.20 -19.38
CA THR A 58 -3.95 18.99 -18.56
C THR A 58 -2.52 18.59 -18.21
N CYS A 59 -2.31 18.10 -16.99
CA CYS A 59 -1.11 17.38 -16.58
C CYS A 59 -1.51 16.18 -15.72
N LEU A 60 -0.54 15.29 -15.43
CA LEU A 60 -0.75 14.04 -14.69
C LEU A 60 0.32 13.93 -13.59
N VAL A 61 -0.10 13.59 -12.36
CA VAL A 61 0.78 13.33 -11.22
C VAL A 61 0.42 12.00 -10.55
N SER A 62 1.35 11.43 -9.77
CA SER A 62 1.12 10.26 -8.94
C SER A 62 1.56 10.56 -7.52
N ASP A 63 0.72 10.14 -6.58
CA ASP A 63 0.91 10.35 -5.15
C ASP A 63 1.54 9.10 -4.47
N GLY A 64 2.20 8.21 -5.23
CA GLY A 64 2.97 7.06 -4.73
C GLY A 64 2.23 5.73 -4.71
N ASP A 65 2.92 4.69 -4.27
CA ASP A 65 2.49 3.29 -4.19
C ASP A 65 2.11 2.69 -5.55
N PHE A 66 3.05 2.73 -6.49
CA PHE A 66 2.85 2.18 -7.83
C PHE A 66 3.75 0.98 -8.17
N LEU A 67 4.93 0.82 -7.53
CA LEU A 67 5.92 -0.20 -7.90
C LEU A 67 5.54 -1.61 -7.43
N GLN A 68 4.83 -1.73 -6.32
CA GLN A 68 4.48 -2.98 -5.67
C GLN A 68 2.99 -3.27 -5.83
N GLY A 69 2.66 -4.55 -5.95
CA GLY A 69 1.30 -5.09 -6.02
C GLY A 69 1.21 -6.24 -7.01
N GLY A 70 0.56 -7.32 -6.61
CA GLY A 70 0.31 -8.48 -7.45
C GLY A 70 1.53 -9.07 -8.18
N PRO A 71 1.29 -9.97 -9.14
CA PRO A 71 2.36 -10.65 -9.88
C PRO A 71 3.27 -9.71 -10.67
N ALA A 72 2.76 -8.58 -11.14
CA ALA A 72 3.57 -7.64 -11.92
C ALA A 72 4.70 -7.01 -11.11
N GLY A 73 4.38 -6.58 -9.90
CA GLY A 73 5.37 -6.06 -8.95
C GLY A 73 6.34 -7.14 -8.49
N ALA A 74 5.82 -8.27 -7.97
CA ALA A 74 6.60 -9.36 -7.41
C ALA A 74 7.61 -9.95 -8.42
N LEU A 75 7.16 -10.28 -9.65
CA LEU A 75 8.01 -10.92 -10.66
C LEU A 75 9.03 -9.98 -11.31
N SER A 76 8.69 -8.69 -11.46
CA SER A 76 9.57 -7.71 -12.13
C SER A 76 10.35 -6.82 -11.17
N LYS A 77 10.02 -6.88 -9.87
CA LYS A 77 10.52 -5.94 -8.84
C LYS A 77 10.36 -4.49 -9.31
N GLY A 78 9.14 -4.18 -9.77
CA GLY A 78 8.73 -2.85 -10.23
C GLY A 78 9.13 -2.47 -11.67
N GLN A 79 9.94 -3.27 -12.39
CA GLN A 79 10.41 -2.89 -13.74
C GLN A 79 9.27 -2.69 -14.72
N TYR A 80 8.30 -3.59 -14.76
CA TYR A 80 7.18 -3.50 -15.71
C TYR A 80 6.38 -2.21 -15.51
N ILE A 81 6.26 -1.76 -14.27
CA ILE A 81 5.52 -0.54 -13.95
C ILE A 81 6.27 0.70 -14.44
N ILE A 82 7.59 0.77 -14.22
CA ILE A 82 8.42 1.88 -14.75
C ILE A 82 8.34 1.95 -16.28
N ASP A 83 8.37 0.80 -16.98
CA ASP A 83 8.27 0.75 -18.43
C ASP A 83 6.93 1.30 -18.94
N ILE A 84 5.83 0.98 -18.24
CA ILE A 84 4.49 1.51 -18.53
C ILE A 84 4.42 3.00 -18.21
N MET A 85 4.81 3.41 -17.00
CA MET A 85 4.71 4.78 -16.53
C MET A 85 5.57 5.76 -17.34
N ASN A 86 6.68 5.31 -17.91
CA ASN A 86 7.51 6.10 -18.82
C ASN A 86 6.75 6.56 -20.09
N GLN A 87 5.68 5.87 -20.46
CA GLN A 87 4.83 6.25 -21.59
C GLN A 87 3.66 7.15 -21.15
N MET A 88 3.38 7.22 -19.86
CA MET A 88 2.27 7.99 -19.29
C MET A 88 2.51 9.51 -19.29
N ARG A 89 3.74 9.98 -19.46
CA ARG A 89 4.11 11.41 -19.45
C ARG A 89 3.70 12.09 -18.15
N PHE A 90 4.06 11.52 -17.01
CA PHE A 90 3.86 12.15 -15.71
C PHE A 90 4.59 13.49 -15.61
N THR A 91 3.97 14.46 -14.99
CA THR A 91 4.51 15.79 -14.75
C THR A 91 5.40 15.83 -13.51
N ALA A 92 5.01 15.06 -12.50
CA ALA A 92 5.75 14.77 -11.27
C ALA A 92 5.14 13.54 -10.59
N VAL A 93 5.92 12.85 -9.79
CA VAL A 93 5.46 11.77 -8.90
C VAL A 93 6.12 11.94 -7.53
N THR A 94 5.48 11.41 -6.48
CA THR A 94 6.13 11.21 -5.18
C THR A 94 6.34 9.72 -4.91
N LEU A 95 6.93 9.40 -3.77
CA LEU A 95 7.06 8.03 -3.29
C LEU A 95 5.89 7.70 -2.37
N GLY A 96 5.44 6.45 -2.36
CA GLY A 96 4.74 5.87 -1.24
C GLY A 96 5.66 4.95 -0.42
N ASN A 97 5.12 4.27 0.58
CA ASN A 97 5.90 3.32 1.39
C ASN A 97 6.26 2.05 0.58
N HIS A 98 5.40 1.61 -0.30
CA HIS A 98 5.63 0.41 -1.11
C HIS A 98 6.64 0.59 -2.26
N GLU A 99 7.14 1.80 -2.50
CA GLU A 99 8.33 1.99 -3.33
C GLU A 99 9.60 1.41 -2.68
N PHE A 100 9.61 1.24 -1.36
CA PHE A 100 10.74 0.68 -0.61
C PHE A 100 10.71 -0.86 -0.52
N ASP A 101 9.65 -1.55 -0.90
CA ASP A 101 9.48 -3.00 -0.74
C ASP A 101 10.60 -3.83 -1.38
N TYR A 102 11.12 -3.38 -2.51
CA TYR A 102 12.25 -4.04 -3.19
C TYR A 102 13.61 -3.48 -2.75
N LYS A 103 13.69 -2.84 -1.57
CA LYS A 103 14.82 -2.12 -0.98
C LYS A 103 15.20 -0.84 -1.72
N THR A 104 15.72 0.13 -1.00
CA THR A 104 16.09 1.45 -1.55
C THR A 104 17.07 1.37 -2.74
N PRO A 105 18.08 0.47 -2.78
CA PRO A 105 18.95 0.35 -3.96
C PRO A 105 18.19 0.01 -5.25
N ARG A 106 17.21 -0.91 -5.18
CA ARG A 106 16.38 -1.26 -6.35
C ARG A 106 15.47 -0.11 -6.76
N MET A 107 14.83 0.55 -5.80
CA MET A 107 14.04 1.76 -6.05
C MET A 107 14.88 2.83 -6.78
N LEU A 108 16.08 3.11 -6.31
CA LEU A 108 16.97 4.11 -6.94
C LEU A 108 17.41 3.68 -8.36
N GLU A 109 17.61 2.39 -8.60
CA GLU A 109 17.90 1.86 -9.95
C GLU A 109 16.73 2.11 -10.90
N LEU A 110 15.51 1.84 -10.47
CA LEU A 110 14.28 2.07 -11.24
C LEU A 110 14.08 3.56 -11.55
N PHE A 111 14.23 4.43 -10.57
CA PHE A 111 14.03 5.85 -10.78
C PHE A 111 15.11 6.54 -11.61
N LYS A 112 16.29 5.95 -11.78
CA LYS A 112 17.28 6.40 -12.80
C LYS A 112 16.77 6.21 -14.24
N GLN A 113 15.85 5.28 -14.46
CA GLN A 113 15.25 4.99 -15.76
C GLN A 113 13.92 5.73 -15.95
N PHE A 114 13.43 6.43 -14.92
CA PHE A 114 12.12 7.06 -14.94
C PHE A 114 12.18 8.46 -15.56
N ASN A 115 11.27 8.74 -16.49
CA ASN A 115 11.29 9.96 -17.30
C ASN A 115 10.64 11.18 -16.61
N ALA A 116 9.95 11.00 -15.49
CA ALA A 116 9.33 12.10 -14.74
C ALA A 116 10.16 12.49 -13.51
N PRO A 117 10.07 13.75 -13.03
CA PRO A 117 10.65 14.14 -11.77
C PRO A 117 10.03 13.38 -10.61
N VAL A 118 10.86 12.72 -9.79
CA VAL A 118 10.49 12.18 -8.50
C VAL A 118 10.74 13.24 -7.44
N LEU A 119 9.73 13.55 -6.65
CA LEU A 119 9.78 14.60 -5.62
C LEU A 119 9.65 13.97 -4.24
N CYS A 120 10.58 14.29 -3.34
CA CYS A 120 10.50 13.87 -1.95
C CYS A 120 11.30 14.81 -1.05
N VAL A 121 10.64 15.49 -0.13
CA VAL A 121 11.29 16.45 0.77
C VAL A 121 12.02 15.79 1.92
N ASN A 122 11.57 14.60 2.36
CA ASN A 122 11.98 13.99 3.62
C ASN A 122 12.90 12.77 3.48
N LEU A 123 13.13 12.21 2.29
CA LEU A 123 14.10 11.13 2.10
C LEU A 123 15.52 11.71 1.96
N VAL A 124 16.41 11.35 2.89
CA VAL A 124 17.79 11.80 2.94
C VAL A 124 18.78 10.63 3.05
N ASP A 125 19.97 10.82 2.55
CA ASP A 125 21.13 9.99 2.85
C ASP A 125 21.51 10.19 4.32
N ALA A 126 21.52 9.13 5.11
CA ALA A 126 21.68 9.21 6.57
C ALA A 126 23.07 9.72 7.00
N ALA A 127 24.13 9.45 6.21
CA ALA A 127 25.49 9.88 6.53
C ALA A 127 25.73 11.37 6.25
N THR A 128 25.10 11.89 5.21
CA THR A 128 25.37 13.28 4.74
C THR A 128 24.23 14.26 5.01
N GLY A 129 23.03 13.77 5.32
CA GLY A 129 21.79 14.55 5.43
C GLY A 129 21.32 15.17 4.10
N LYS A 130 21.90 14.79 2.98
CA LYS A 130 21.51 15.29 1.66
C LYS A 130 20.26 14.59 1.17
N ARG A 131 19.32 15.34 0.59
CA ARG A 131 18.12 14.75 -0.05
C ARG A 131 18.51 13.83 -1.19
N VAL A 132 17.78 12.73 -1.30
CA VAL A 132 17.93 11.75 -2.38
C VAL A 132 17.25 12.26 -3.66
N PHE A 133 16.08 12.88 -3.53
CA PHE A 133 15.31 13.43 -4.63
C PHE A 133 15.12 14.94 -4.51
N ALA A 134 14.61 15.57 -5.58
CA ALA A 134 14.22 16.97 -5.57
C ALA A 134 13.04 17.19 -4.60
N GLU A 135 13.02 18.35 -3.93
CA GLU A 135 11.94 18.69 -3.00
C GLU A 135 10.66 19.17 -3.72
N SER A 136 10.84 19.78 -4.91
CA SER A 136 9.75 20.41 -5.65
C SER A 136 10.05 20.55 -7.13
N ALA A 137 8.99 20.71 -7.93
CA ALA A 137 9.08 21.06 -9.35
C ALA A 137 8.07 22.16 -9.68
N ILE A 138 8.46 23.12 -10.53
CA ILE A 138 7.57 24.17 -11.05
C ILE A 138 7.24 23.85 -12.50
N ARG A 139 5.96 23.87 -12.84
CA ARG A 139 5.48 23.59 -14.19
C ARG A 139 4.45 24.64 -14.64
N LYS A 140 4.56 25.05 -15.86
CA LYS A 140 3.56 25.89 -16.52
C LYS A 140 2.55 25.00 -17.23
N ILE A 141 1.30 25.01 -16.77
CA ILE A 141 0.19 24.25 -17.33
C ILE A 141 -0.83 25.22 -17.89
N GLY A 142 -0.78 25.40 -19.20
CA GLY A 142 -1.55 26.45 -19.88
C GLY A 142 -1.15 27.84 -19.42
N LYS A 143 -2.10 28.56 -18.81
CA LYS A 143 -1.89 29.92 -18.29
C LYS A 143 -1.46 29.95 -16.82
N LYS A 144 -1.48 28.82 -16.11
CA LYS A 144 -1.16 28.73 -14.68
C LYS A 144 0.24 28.15 -14.48
N THR A 145 0.92 28.65 -13.46
CA THR A 145 2.19 28.09 -12.98
C THR A 145 1.92 27.36 -11.67
N ILE A 146 2.16 26.06 -11.65
CA ILE A 146 1.90 25.19 -10.50
C ILE A 146 3.24 24.71 -9.94
N GLY A 147 3.40 24.81 -8.62
CA GLY A 147 4.49 24.20 -7.88
C GLY A 147 4.02 22.91 -7.24
N PHE A 148 4.72 21.83 -7.53
CA PHE A 148 4.51 20.52 -6.90
C PHE A 148 5.57 20.30 -5.84
N VAL A 149 5.17 19.80 -4.67
CA VAL A 149 6.07 19.40 -3.55
C VAL A 149 5.72 17.96 -3.19
N GLY A 150 6.71 17.07 -3.12
CA GLY A 150 6.49 15.65 -2.80
C GLY A 150 6.86 15.31 -1.36
N VAL A 151 6.08 14.44 -0.71
CA VAL A 151 6.34 13.93 0.64
C VAL A 151 5.84 12.50 0.79
N VAL A 152 6.62 11.66 1.47
CA VAL A 152 6.27 10.26 1.77
C VAL A 152 6.12 10.06 3.28
N THR A 153 5.29 9.10 3.67
CA THR A 153 5.05 8.77 5.07
C THR A 153 6.32 8.27 5.77
N PRO A 154 6.70 8.85 6.91
CA PRO A 154 7.79 8.32 7.71
C PRO A 154 7.49 6.98 8.38
N THR A 155 6.23 6.51 8.36
CA THR A 155 5.85 5.16 8.80
C THR A 155 6.70 4.09 8.11
N SER A 156 7.14 4.35 6.87
CA SER A 156 8.05 3.47 6.12
C SER A 156 9.36 3.14 6.86
N LEU A 157 9.82 4.00 7.78
CA LEU A 157 10.99 3.67 8.64
C LEU A 157 10.75 2.47 9.55
N TYR A 158 9.50 2.12 9.77
CA TYR A 158 9.06 1.04 10.66
C TYR A 158 8.50 -0.14 9.84
N THR A 159 7.71 0.15 8.83
CA THR A 159 7.06 -0.89 8.01
C THR A 159 8.00 -1.50 6.96
N GLU A 160 8.90 -0.71 6.39
CA GLU A 160 9.93 -1.15 5.45
C GLU A 160 11.36 -0.93 6.01
N GLU A 161 11.57 -1.10 7.33
CA GLU A 161 12.84 -0.83 8.02
C GLU A 161 14.05 -1.41 7.27
N TYR A 162 13.95 -2.63 6.77
CA TYR A 162 14.99 -3.33 6.02
C TYR A 162 15.48 -2.57 4.76
N ALA A 163 14.69 -1.64 4.25
CA ALA A 163 15.05 -0.85 3.06
C ALA A 163 15.99 0.32 3.39
N PHE A 164 16.07 0.71 4.66
CA PHE A 164 16.83 1.87 5.13
C PHE A 164 18.19 1.51 5.72
N TYR A 165 18.49 0.20 5.89
CA TYR A 165 19.73 -0.28 6.48
C TYR A 165 20.48 -1.21 5.52
N ASP A 166 21.82 -1.29 5.68
CA ASP A 166 22.63 -2.32 5.03
C ASP A 166 22.59 -3.65 5.81
N ASP A 167 23.19 -4.69 5.23
CA ASP A 167 23.24 -6.03 5.85
C ASP A 167 24.06 -6.07 7.16
N ASN A 168 24.82 -5.01 7.50
CA ASN A 168 25.56 -4.85 8.74
C ASN A 168 24.80 -4.03 9.79
N GLY A 169 23.55 -3.60 9.48
CA GLY A 169 22.72 -2.77 10.35
C GLY A 169 23.10 -1.29 10.36
N THR A 170 23.86 -0.82 9.37
CA THR A 170 24.17 0.62 9.23
C THR A 170 23.02 1.33 8.54
N LYS A 171 22.50 2.39 9.14
CA LYS A 171 21.44 3.18 8.53
C LYS A 171 21.95 3.95 7.32
N LEU A 172 21.44 3.64 6.13
CA LEU A 172 21.82 4.27 4.86
C LEU A 172 20.96 5.47 4.52
N TYR A 173 19.68 5.42 4.85
CA TYR A 173 18.68 6.46 4.54
C TYR A 173 17.80 6.80 5.74
N ASP A 174 17.18 7.99 5.73
CA ASP A 174 16.24 8.45 6.75
C ASP A 174 15.10 9.25 6.12
N LEU A 175 13.90 9.19 6.73
CA LEU A 175 12.71 9.93 6.29
C LEU A 175 12.41 11.16 7.15
N CYS A 176 13.32 11.56 8.02
CA CYS A 176 13.23 12.80 8.81
C CYS A 176 11.87 12.98 9.52
N GLU A 177 11.33 11.91 10.13
CA GLU A 177 10.00 11.85 10.77
C GLU A 177 9.63 13.12 11.54
N LYS A 178 10.44 13.49 12.54
CA LYS A 178 10.16 14.62 13.46
C LYS A 178 10.11 15.98 12.80
N THR A 179 10.63 16.12 11.58
CA THR A 179 10.75 17.40 10.87
C THR A 179 10.01 17.40 9.53
N THR A 180 9.23 16.36 9.23
CA THR A 180 8.53 16.20 7.95
C THR A 180 7.71 17.45 7.59
N TYR A 181 6.87 17.95 8.49
CA TYR A 181 6.06 19.14 8.23
C TYR A 181 6.89 20.40 8.00
N GLU A 182 8.00 20.56 8.74
CA GLU A 182 8.92 21.68 8.56
C GLU A 182 9.63 21.63 7.20
N LEU A 183 9.99 20.44 6.73
CA LEU A 183 10.63 20.24 5.43
C LEU A 183 9.67 20.59 4.28
N VAL A 184 8.40 20.18 4.39
CA VAL A 184 7.36 20.58 3.43
C VAL A 184 7.18 22.10 3.46
N GLN A 185 7.04 22.73 4.65
CA GLN A 185 6.92 24.20 4.75
C GLN A 185 8.09 24.92 4.09
N LYS A 186 9.33 24.47 4.34
CA LYS A 186 10.53 25.07 3.72
C LYS A 186 10.51 24.94 2.19
N ALA A 187 10.06 23.81 1.66
CA ALA A 187 9.93 23.61 0.21
C ALA A 187 8.84 24.53 -0.39
N VAL A 188 7.69 24.63 0.28
CA VAL A 188 6.59 25.53 -0.09
C VAL A 188 7.06 26.98 -0.12
N ASP A 189 7.75 27.46 0.92
CA ASP A 189 8.23 28.84 1.02
C ASP A 189 9.19 29.22 -0.12
N LYS A 190 10.05 28.29 -0.57
CA LYS A 190 10.99 28.51 -1.69
C LYS A 190 10.30 28.75 -3.03
N ILE A 191 9.12 28.17 -3.23
CA ILE A 191 8.42 28.21 -4.52
C ILE A 191 7.20 29.12 -4.51
N ARG A 192 6.56 29.38 -3.34
CA ARG A 192 5.26 30.07 -3.23
C ARG A 192 5.16 31.38 -4.01
N LYS A 193 6.23 32.19 -3.98
CA LYS A 193 6.26 33.49 -4.69
C LYS A 193 6.48 33.38 -6.20
N LYS A 194 6.76 32.18 -6.71
CA LYS A 194 7.09 31.92 -8.13
C LYS A 194 5.95 31.24 -8.88
N VAL A 195 4.87 30.87 -8.16
CA VAL A 195 3.79 30.05 -8.70
C VAL A 195 2.41 30.62 -8.35
N ASP A 196 1.43 30.32 -9.17
CA ASP A 196 0.03 30.68 -8.89
C ASP A 196 -0.54 29.75 -7.79
N TYR A 197 -0.24 28.45 -7.87
CA TYR A 197 -0.73 27.43 -6.96
C TYR A 197 0.39 26.52 -6.48
N VAL A 198 0.27 26.06 -5.21
CA VAL A 198 1.12 25.02 -4.63
C VAL A 198 0.26 23.79 -4.38
N VAL A 199 0.61 22.69 -5.01
CA VAL A 199 0.02 21.37 -4.85
C VAL A 199 1.04 20.47 -4.16
N VAL A 200 0.71 19.93 -3.01
CA VAL A 200 1.50 18.87 -2.37
C VAL A 200 0.99 17.54 -2.91
N ILE A 201 1.88 16.76 -3.52
CA ILE A 201 1.67 15.36 -3.85
C ILE A 201 2.18 14.56 -2.66
N SER A 202 1.27 13.99 -1.92
CA SER A 202 1.48 13.44 -0.58
C SER A 202 1.22 11.94 -0.55
N HIS A 203 1.98 11.23 0.26
CA HIS A 203 1.68 9.86 0.62
C HIS A 203 1.77 9.72 2.14
N LEU A 204 0.97 10.49 2.86
CA LEU A 204 0.96 10.51 4.33
C LEU A 204 -0.25 9.78 4.91
N GLY A 205 -1.39 9.77 4.19
CA GLY A 205 -2.66 9.24 4.66
C GLY A 205 -3.37 10.15 5.66
N GLU A 206 -4.56 9.73 6.03
CA GLU A 206 -5.43 10.42 7.00
C GLU A 206 -5.68 9.59 8.27
N GLU A 207 -5.27 8.32 8.26
CA GLU A 207 -5.48 7.42 9.37
C GLU A 207 -4.47 7.68 10.50
N PRO A 208 -4.90 7.53 11.78
CA PRO A 208 -3.97 7.59 12.90
C PRO A 208 -2.98 6.42 12.78
N THR A 209 -1.70 6.77 12.70
CA THR A 209 -0.58 5.83 12.76
C THR A 209 0.08 5.88 14.13
N ASP A 210 1.00 4.96 14.42
CA ASP A 210 1.82 5.02 15.64
C ASP A 210 2.75 6.26 15.68
N ILE A 211 2.80 7.02 14.58
CA ILE A 211 3.48 8.31 14.45
C ILE A 211 2.44 9.38 14.09
N ASP A 212 2.48 10.52 14.76
CA ASP A 212 1.56 11.66 14.52
C ASP A 212 1.95 12.45 13.25
N VAL A 213 2.07 11.76 12.09
CA VAL A 213 2.40 12.39 10.80
C VAL A 213 1.41 11.94 9.74
N ASP A 214 0.42 12.78 9.47
CA ASP A 214 -0.64 12.59 8.49
C ASP A 214 -0.88 13.85 7.66
N SER A 215 -1.70 13.77 6.63
CA SER A 215 -1.99 14.89 5.72
C SER A 215 -2.84 15.98 6.36
N HIS A 216 -3.74 15.66 7.27
CA HIS A 216 -4.50 16.66 8.02
C HIS A 216 -3.59 17.46 8.98
N GLY A 217 -2.69 16.77 9.68
CA GLY A 217 -1.65 17.37 10.53
C GLY A 217 -0.71 18.27 9.73
N LEU A 218 -0.28 17.82 8.53
CA LEU A 218 0.52 18.63 7.61
C LEU A 218 -0.18 19.96 7.27
N ILE A 219 -1.46 19.91 6.87
CA ILE A 219 -2.23 21.11 6.53
C ILE A 219 -2.33 22.04 7.75
N LYS A 220 -2.71 21.52 8.91
CA LYS A 220 -2.86 22.29 10.15
C LYS A 220 -1.54 22.93 10.63
N ALA A 221 -0.40 22.31 10.32
CA ALA A 221 0.92 22.77 10.73
C ALA A 221 1.56 23.79 9.76
N THR A 222 1.05 23.92 8.53
CA THR A 222 1.72 24.65 7.44
C THR A 222 0.90 25.84 6.91
N THR A 223 1.48 26.59 6.00
CA THR A 223 0.84 27.69 5.27
C THR A 223 1.30 27.70 3.81
N GLY A 224 0.50 28.33 2.92
CA GLY A 224 0.89 28.53 1.53
C GLY A 224 0.64 27.33 0.61
N ILE A 225 0.11 26.24 1.11
CA ILE A 225 -0.42 25.11 0.34
C ILE A 225 -1.84 25.47 -0.10
N ASP A 226 -2.19 25.17 -1.35
CA ASP A 226 -3.53 25.36 -1.90
C ASP A 226 -4.30 24.03 -1.95
N VAL A 227 -3.61 22.94 -2.29
CA VAL A 227 -4.19 21.58 -2.42
C VAL A 227 -3.20 20.53 -1.93
N VAL A 228 -3.70 19.48 -1.29
CA VAL A 228 -3.01 18.22 -1.02
C VAL A 228 -3.70 17.12 -1.83
N LEU A 229 -2.96 16.46 -2.70
CA LEU A 229 -3.35 15.21 -3.34
C LEU A 229 -2.63 14.11 -2.58
N ASP A 230 -3.37 13.17 -1.99
CA ASP A 230 -2.84 12.26 -0.98
C ASP A 230 -3.05 10.78 -1.33
N GLY A 231 -2.38 9.89 -0.63
CA GLY A 231 -2.46 8.44 -0.76
C GLY A 231 -2.31 7.75 0.60
N HIS A 232 -1.87 6.48 0.61
CA HIS A 232 -1.53 5.66 1.76
C HIS A 232 -2.72 4.97 2.46
N SER A 233 -3.79 5.69 2.78
CA SER A 233 -4.95 5.15 3.49
C SER A 233 -5.94 4.41 2.58
N HIS A 234 -5.74 4.42 1.26
CA HIS A 234 -6.64 3.86 0.24
C HIS A 234 -8.06 4.46 0.27
N SER A 235 -8.24 5.61 0.90
CA SER A 235 -9.54 6.25 1.07
C SER A 235 -10.03 6.86 -0.24
N GLU A 236 -11.35 6.81 -0.47
CA GLU A 236 -12.00 7.56 -1.55
C GLU A 236 -12.47 8.92 -1.01
N ILE A 237 -11.66 9.97 -1.20
CA ILE A 237 -11.97 11.34 -0.79
C ILE A 237 -12.13 12.21 -2.04
N PRO A 238 -13.37 12.40 -2.53
CA PRO A 238 -13.61 13.23 -3.71
C PRO A 238 -13.18 14.68 -3.49
N GLN A 239 -13.47 15.22 -2.31
CA GLN A 239 -13.09 16.55 -1.88
C GLN A 239 -13.35 16.74 -0.39
N GLU A 240 -12.33 17.20 0.32
CA GLU A 240 -12.46 17.69 1.68
C GLU A 240 -11.77 19.05 1.81
N ILE A 241 -12.17 19.84 2.81
CA ILE A 241 -11.56 21.14 3.11
C ILE A 241 -11.03 21.12 4.53
N VAL A 242 -9.73 21.31 4.68
CA VAL A 242 -9.06 21.40 5.97
C VAL A 242 -8.48 22.81 6.15
N MET A 243 -8.67 23.41 7.32
CA MET A 243 -8.13 24.74 7.62
C MET A 243 -6.65 24.65 7.99
N ASN A 244 -5.82 25.45 7.32
CA ASN A 244 -4.40 25.51 7.58
C ASN A 244 -4.08 26.31 8.88
N LYS A 245 -2.78 26.39 9.22
CA LYS A 245 -2.26 27.07 10.44
C LYS A 245 -2.80 28.49 10.66
N ILE A 246 -3.20 29.20 9.61
CA ILE A 246 -3.71 30.59 9.67
C ILE A 246 -5.20 30.69 9.30
N GLY A 247 -5.92 29.58 9.31
CA GLY A 247 -7.37 29.52 9.03
C GLY A 247 -7.74 29.70 7.56
N LYS A 248 -6.84 29.44 6.61
CA LYS A 248 -7.18 29.42 5.18
C LYS A 248 -7.55 27.98 4.77
N PRO A 249 -8.57 27.81 3.91
CA PRO A 249 -8.98 26.50 3.40
C PRO A 249 -7.92 25.91 2.47
N VAL A 250 -7.66 24.61 2.61
CA VAL A 250 -6.85 23.77 1.72
C VAL A 250 -7.70 22.61 1.29
N LEU A 251 -7.71 22.29 0.00
CA LEU A 251 -8.39 21.10 -0.53
C LEU A 251 -7.52 19.87 -0.28
N ILE A 252 -8.16 18.75 0.08
CA ILE A 252 -7.53 17.42 0.11
C ILE A 252 -8.40 16.43 -0.65
N ALA A 253 -7.77 15.49 -1.38
CA ALA A 253 -8.44 14.43 -2.13
C ALA A 253 -7.55 13.18 -2.23
N GLN A 254 -8.19 11.99 -2.29
CA GLN A 254 -7.58 10.68 -2.55
C GLN A 254 -8.45 9.88 -3.52
N THR A 255 -7.88 8.97 -4.31
CA THR A 255 -8.58 8.24 -5.38
C THR A 255 -9.03 6.82 -5.00
N GLY A 256 -8.75 6.36 -3.79
CA GLY A 256 -8.88 4.96 -3.41
C GLY A 256 -7.63 4.17 -3.80
N THR A 257 -7.78 2.98 -4.32
CA THR A 257 -6.67 2.09 -4.70
C THR A 257 -6.91 1.41 -6.04
N LYS A 258 -5.86 0.83 -6.66
CA LYS A 258 -5.92 -0.03 -7.86
C LYS A 258 -6.69 0.59 -9.03
N TYR A 259 -6.56 1.89 -9.23
CA TYR A 259 -7.30 2.63 -10.26
C TYR A 259 -8.83 2.51 -10.17
N ALA A 260 -9.39 2.33 -8.97
CA ALA A 260 -10.85 2.41 -8.79
C ALA A 260 -11.38 3.74 -9.35
N ASN A 261 -10.66 4.83 -9.07
CA ASN A 261 -10.96 6.15 -9.60
C ASN A 261 -9.74 6.81 -10.24
N ALA A 262 -9.99 7.78 -11.12
CA ALA A 262 -9.05 8.82 -11.52
C ALA A 262 -9.46 10.12 -10.79
N GLY A 263 -8.50 10.81 -10.21
CA GLY A 263 -8.72 12.08 -9.56
C GLY A 263 -8.51 13.26 -10.52
N LYS A 264 -9.27 14.33 -10.33
CA LYS A 264 -9.15 15.59 -11.08
C LYS A 264 -9.15 16.77 -10.12
N LEU A 265 -8.07 17.53 -10.10
CA LEU A 265 -8.05 18.89 -9.55
C LEU A 265 -8.35 19.86 -10.69
N ILE A 266 -9.45 20.60 -10.58
CA ILE A 266 -9.90 21.55 -11.59
C ILE A 266 -9.66 22.97 -11.07
N ILE A 267 -8.82 23.71 -11.78
CA ILE A 267 -8.54 25.14 -11.52
C ILE A 267 -9.21 25.95 -12.64
N ARG A 268 -10.30 26.61 -12.30
CA ARG A 268 -11.07 27.42 -13.25
C ARG A 268 -10.36 28.71 -13.63
N PRO A 269 -10.73 29.36 -14.75
CA PRO A 269 -10.15 30.64 -15.15
C PRO A 269 -10.27 31.74 -14.09
N ASP A 270 -11.37 31.74 -13.32
CA ASP A 270 -11.63 32.67 -12.22
C ASP A 270 -10.82 32.37 -10.95
N GLY A 271 -10.02 31.31 -10.97
CA GLY A 271 -9.17 30.89 -9.85
C GLY A 271 -9.86 29.95 -8.84
N LYS A 272 -11.12 29.65 -9.00
CA LYS A 272 -11.81 28.66 -8.14
C LYS A 272 -11.28 27.28 -8.40
N MET A 273 -11.09 26.52 -7.32
CA MET A 273 -10.61 25.14 -7.36
C MET A 273 -11.69 24.18 -6.85
N SER A 274 -11.68 22.98 -7.39
CA SER A 274 -12.43 21.84 -6.89
C SER A 274 -11.73 20.55 -7.26
N THR A 275 -11.94 19.51 -6.47
CA THR A 275 -11.50 18.15 -6.79
C THR A 275 -12.73 17.26 -7.05
N GLU A 276 -12.58 16.25 -7.88
CA GLU A 276 -13.61 15.25 -8.14
C GLU A 276 -12.95 13.91 -8.47
N LEU A 277 -13.65 12.82 -8.16
CA LEU A 277 -13.27 11.46 -8.57
C LEU A 277 -14.12 11.01 -9.75
N PHE A 278 -13.49 10.25 -10.62
CA PHE A 278 -14.14 9.65 -11.79
C PHE A 278 -13.84 8.14 -11.80
N LYS A 279 -14.89 7.30 -11.73
CA LYS A 279 -14.73 5.85 -11.78
C LYS A 279 -14.11 5.42 -13.10
N LEU A 280 -12.90 4.88 -13.02
CA LEU A 280 -12.14 4.51 -14.22
C LEU A 280 -12.73 3.26 -14.91
N SER A 281 -13.50 2.42 -14.19
CA SER A 281 -14.28 1.33 -14.77
C SER A 281 -15.24 1.81 -15.84
N ASP A 282 -15.87 2.98 -15.64
CA ASP A 282 -16.88 3.56 -16.54
C ASP A 282 -16.27 4.21 -17.77
N PHE A 283 -14.94 4.32 -17.84
CA PHE A 283 -14.24 4.92 -18.96
C PHE A 283 -13.88 3.88 -20.01
N PRO A 284 -14.46 3.97 -21.23
CA PRO A 284 -14.34 2.90 -22.22
C PRO A 284 -13.07 2.98 -23.10
N TYR A 285 -12.33 4.10 -23.02
CA TYR A 285 -11.22 4.34 -23.94
C TYR A 285 -9.89 3.97 -23.31
N ARG A 286 -8.95 3.49 -24.15
CA ARG A 286 -7.58 3.15 -23.79
C ARG A 286 -6.63 3.81 -24.79
N ASP A 287 -5.57 4.44 -24.29
CA ASP A 287 -4.50 4.94 -25.15
C ASP A 287 -3.80 3.78 -25.87
N GLN A 288 -3.56 3.92 -27.15
CA GLN A 288 -3.04 2.81 -27.97
C GLN A 288 -1.59 2.45 -27.65
N ILE A 289 -0.74 3.44 -27.34
CA ILE A 289 0.69 3.22 -27.05
C ILE A 289 0.85 2.52 -25.70
N VAL A 290 0.22 3.08 -24.67
CA VAL A 290 0.25 2.51 -23.32
C VAL A 290 -0.39 1.12 -23.31
N ARG A 291 -1.48 0.91 -24.07
CA ARG A 291 -2.16 -0.38 -24.20
C ARG A 291 -1.24 -1.46 -24.78
N ILE A 292 -0.44 -1.15 -25.80
CA ILE A 292 0.49 -2.15 -26.37
C ILE A 292 1.46 -2.66 -25.29
N THR A 293 1.98 -1.77 -24.46
CA THR A 293 2.91 -2.14 -23.38
C THR A 293 2.18 -2.90 -22.27
N THR A 294 1.01 -2.42 -21.83
CA THR A 294 0.22 -3.11 -20.80
C THR A 294 -0.23 -4.50 -21.26
N ASP A 295 -0.73 -4.63 -22.50
CA ASP A 295 -1.14 -5.92 -23.08
C ASP A 295 0.08 -6.89 -23.18
N SER A 296 1.26 -6.38 -23.54
CA SER A 296 2.49 -7.20 -23.59
C SER A 296 2.88 -7.71 -22.20
N VAL A 297 2.86 -6.84 -21.18
CA VAL A 297 3.15 -7.22 -19.80
C VAL A 297 2.12 -8.22 -19.29
N LEU A 298 0.82 -7.99 -19.51
CA LEU A 298 -0.24 -8.91 -19.10
C LEU A 298 -0.09 -10.29 -19.75
N ASN A 299 0.30 -10.35 -21.04
CA ASN A 299 0.56 -11.63 -21.73
C ASN A 299 1.76 -12.37 -21.12
N LEU A 300 2.84 -11.67 -20.76
CA LEU A 300 4.00 -12.26 -20.08
C LEU A 300 3.61 -12.78 -18.70
N LEU A 301 2.86 -12.00 -17.93
CA LEU A 301 2.37 -12.40 -16.61
C LEU A 301 1.45 -13.62 -16.71
N ASN A 302 0.47 -13.60 -17.62
CA ASN A 302 -0.45 -14.72 -17.82
C ASN A 302 0.29 -16.01 -18.15
N ALA A 303 1.34 -15.96 -18.99
CA ALA A 303 2.14 -17.13 -19.29
C ALA A 303 2.85 -17.73 -18.07
N GLN A 304 3.21 -16.90 -17.09
CA GLN A 304 3.89 -17.33 -15.87
C GLN A 304 2.91 -17.72 -14.76
N THR A 305 1.78 -17.02 -14.66
CA THR A 305 0.86 -17.09 -13.51
C THR A 305 -0.35 -17.99 -13.73
N SER A 306 -0.68 -18.35 -14.98
CA SER A 306 -1.85 -19.20 -15.30
C SER A 306 -1.72 -20.68 -14.93
N ARG A 307 -0.54 -21.11 -14.46
CA ARG A 307 -0.32 -22.51 -14.03
C ARG A 307 -1.21 -22.83 -12.84
N VAL A 308 -2.12 -23.81 -13.02
CA VAL A 308 -2.95 -24.32 -11.90
C VAL A 308 -2.06 -25.01 -10.88
N ILE A 309 -2.21 -24.62 -9.63
CA ILE A 309 -1.47 -25.16 -8.47
C ILE A 309 -2.30 -26.18 -7.72
N CYS A 310 -3.58 -25.90 -7.47
CA CYS A 310 -4.44 -26.73 -6.64
C CYS A 310 -5.91 -26.48 -6.94
N GLN A 311 -6.77 -27.29 -6.29
CA GLN A 311 -8.21 -27.13 -6.24
C GLN A 311 -8.61 -26.70 -4.83
N SER A 312 -9.49 -25.71 -4.68
CA SER A 312 -10.11 -25.33 -3.41
C SER A 312 -11.60 -25.61 -3.42
N ASP A 313 -12.10 -26.25 -2.38
CA ASP A 313 -13.55 -26.44 -2.15
C ASP A 313 -14.22 -25.20 -1.56
N VAL A 314 -13.44 -24.23 -1.13
CA VAL A 314 -13.91 -23.10 -0.32
C VAL A 314 -13.32 -21.78 -0.81
N GLU A 315 -14.01 -20.68 -0.55
CA GLU A 315 -13.44 -19.35 -0.64
C GLU A 315 -12.52 -19.08 0.56
N LEU A 316 -11.37 -18.45 0.29
CA LEU A 316 -10.44 -17.98 1.31
C LEU A 316 -10.54 -16.47 1.35
N ARG A 317 -11.09 -15.91 2.42
CA ARG A 317 -11.51 -14.51 2.46
C ARG A 317 -10.64 -13.69 3.39
N ILE A 318 -10.13 -12.57 2.87
CA ILE A 318 -9.54 -11.50 3.68
C ILE A 318 -10.61 -10.50 4.15
N LEU A 319 -11.75 -10.41 3.42
CA LEU A 319 -12.83 -9.46 3.69
C LEU A 319 -13.98 -10.13 4.48
N ASP A 320 -14.70 -9.33 5.27
CA ASP A 320 -16.01 -9.66 5.81
C ASP A 320 -17.14 -9.35 4.81
N ASP A 321 -18.39 -9.60 5.21
CA ASP A 321 -19.56 -9.37 4.35
C ASP A 321 -19.86 -7.86 4.14
N GLU A 322 -19.31 -6.99 4.98
CA GLU A 322 -19.40 -5.53 4.86
C GLU A 322 -18.24 -4.92 4.05
N GLY A 323 -17.28 -5.75 3.60
CA GLY A 323 -16.13 -5.32 2.80
C GLY A 323 -14.95 -4.80 3.62
N ARG A 324 -14.96 -4.96 4.95
CA ARG A 324 -13.83 -4.63 5.82
C ARG A 324 -12.79 -5.76 5.78
N GLN A 325 -11.54 -5.43 6.02
CA GLN A 325 -10.45 -6.40 6.02
C GLN A 325 -10.47 -7.26 7.30
N ARG A 326 -11.25 -8.34 7.31
CA ARG A 326 -11.41 -9.29 8.43
C ARG A 326 -10.08 -9.72 9.03
N VAL A 327 -9.09 -10.05 8.19
CA VAL A 327 -7.74 -10.46 8.62
C VAL A 327 -7.04 -9.44 9.52
N ARG A 328 -7.51 -8.18 9.56
CA ARG A 328 -6.93 -7.09 10.33
C ARG A 328 -7.60 -6.84 11.69
N TYR A 329 -8.66 -7.59 12.04
CA TYR A 329 -9.34 -7.36 13.32
C TYR A 329 -9.93 -8.64 13.94
N GLU A 330 -10.02 -9.75 13.19
CA GLU A 330 -10.45 -11.05 13.69
C GLU A 330 -9.81 -12.22 12.93
N GLU A 331 -10.04 -13.47 13.40
CA GLU A 331 -9.57 -14.67 12.73
C GLU A 331 -10.23 -14.82 11.36
N ALA A 332 -9.45 -15.20 10.36
CA ALA A 332 -9.91 -15.45 9.01
C ALA A 332 -9.44 -16.84 8.51
N ASN A 333 -10.28 -17.51 7.74
CA ASN A 333 -9.97 -18.83 7.21
C ASN A 333 -8.72 -18.84 6.31
N VAL A 334 -8.47 -17.78 5.57
CA VAL A 334 -7.24 -17.59 4.80
C VAL A 334 -6.03 -17.49 5.71
N GLY A 335 -6.16 -16.79 6.85
CA GLY A 335 -5.12 -16.66 7.86
C GLY A 335 -4.76 -18.01 8.49
N ASP A 336 -5.76 -18.86 8.72
CA ASP A 336 -5.58 -20.24 9.19
C ASP A 336 -4.73 -21.06 8.20
N LEU A 337 -5.07 -21.02 6.90
CA LEU A 337 -4.35 -21.75 5.86
C LEU A 337 -2.89 -21.29 5.74
N VAL A 338 -2.67 -19.98 5.69
CA VAL A 338 -1.33 -19.37 5.53
C VAL A 338 -0.44 -19.72 6.73
N THR A 339 -0.97 -19.59 7.95
CA THR A 339 -0.18 -19.89 9.15
C THR A 339 0.04 -21.38 9.36
N ASP A 340 -0.89 -22.24 8.93
CA ASP A 340 -0.65 -23.69 8.88
C ASP A 340 0.48 -24.04 7.92
N ALA A 341 0.54 -23.37 6.76
CA ALA A 341 1.64 -23.53 5.83
C ALA A 341 2.98 -23.20 6.49
N TYR A 342 3.09 -22.06 7.17
CA TYR A 342 4.35 -21.67 7.83
C TYR A 342 4.74 -22.66 8.91
N ARG A 343 3.82 -23.03 9.79
CA ARG A 343 4.09 -23.96 10.89
C ARG A 343 4.53 -25.34 10.39
N ILE A 344 3.82 -25.89 9.40
CA ILE A 344 4.05 -27.25 8.94
C ILE A 344 5.30 -27.35 8.08
N VAL A 345 5.52 -26.39 7.15
CA VAL A 345 6.70 -26.40 6.26
C VAL A 345 8.00 -26.18 7.03
N THR A 346 7.96 -25.40 8.11
CA THR A 346 9.15 -25.13 8.94
C THR A 346 9.34 -26.09 10.11
N ASP A 347 8.34 -26.93 10.40
CA ASP A 347 8.26 -27.76 11.61
C ASP A 347 8.36 -26.96 12.92
N ALA A 348 7.84 -25.71 12.92
CA ALA A 348 7.80 -24.87 14.11
C ALA A 348 6.75 -25.34 15.12
N ASP A 349 6.88 -24.98 16.41
CA ASP A 349 5.88 -25.30 17.44
C ASP A 349 4.55 -24.62 17.14
N PHE A 350 4.62 -23.37 16.72
CA PHE A 350 3.47 -22.61 16.25
C PHE A 350 3.89 -21.59 15.18
N ALA A 351 2.94 -20.97 14.51
CA ALA A 351 3.18 -19.89 13.57
C ALA A 351 2.29 -18.69 13.86
N MET A 352 2.78 -17.52 13.52
CA MET A 352 2.05 -16.26 13.64
C MET A 352 2.51 -15.31 12.52
N THR A 353 1.55 -14.66 11.87
CA THR A 353 1.85 -13.62 10.87
C THR A 353 0.86 -12.45 11.01
N ASN A 354 1.20 -11.32 10.44
CA ASN A 354 0.33 -10.14 10.42
C ASN A 354 -0.76 -10.26 9.35
N GLY A 355 -1.99 -9.89 9.68
CA GLY A 355 -3.12 -9.91 8.73
C GLY A 355 -2.92 -8.99 7.53
N GLY A 356 -2.22 -7.87 7.71
CA GLY A 356 -1.91 -6.92 6.63
C GLY A 356 -1.05 -7.47 5.49
N GLY A 357 -0.39 -8.63 5.71
CA GLY A 357 0.38 -9.33 4.68
C GLY A 357 -0.47 -10.06 3.64
N MET A 358 -1.77 -10.23 3.87
CA MET A 358 -2.72 -10.88 2.97
C MET A 358 -3.54 -9.82 2.24
N ARG A 359 -3.59 -9.87 0.89
CA ARG A 359 -4.02 -8.71 0.09
C ARG A 359 -5.20 -8.99 -0.83
N GLU A 360 -5.57 -10.24 -1.11
CA GLU A 360 -6.67 -10.61 -2.00
C GLU A 360 -7.44 -11.80 -1.45
N ASP A 361 -8.75 -11.84 -1.77
CA ASP A 361 -9.58 -13.03 -1.60
C ASP A 361 -9.21 -14.07 -2.67
N VAL A 362 -9.37 -15.36 -2.33
CA VAL A 362 -9.14 -16.47 -3.26
C VAL A 362 -10.44 -17.25 -3.43
N HIS A 363 -10.90 -17.37 -4.67
CA HIS A 363 -12.16 -18.05 -4.98
C HIS A 363 -12.08 -19.57 -4.84
N ALA A 364 -13.23 -20.21 -4.61
CA ALA A 364 -13.34 -21.66 -4.74
C ALA A 364 -13.16 -22.08 -6.21
N GLY A 365 -12.50 -23.23 -6.44
CA GLY A 365 -12.22 -23.73 -7.77
C GLY A 365 -10.75 -24.06 -7.99
N GLN A 366 -10.33 -24.06 -9.24
CA GLN A 366 -8.92 -24.21 -9.61
C GLN A 366 -8.16 -22.94 -9.26
N LEU A 367 -7.12 -23.06 -8.46
CA LEU A 367 -6.27 -21.94 -8.07
C LEU A 367 -4.96 -21.96 -8.86
N THR A 368 -4.64 -20.82 -9.41
CA THR A 368 -3.42 -20.59 -10.20
C THR A 368 -2.26 -20.09 -9.32
N TYR A 369 -1.05 -20.16 -9.85
CA TYR A 369 0.13 -19.54 -9.24
C TYR A 369 -0.08 -18.03 -9.01
N GLY A 370 -0.69 -17.35 -9.99
CA GLY A 370 -0.96 -15.91 -9.91
C GLY A 370 -1.85 -15.53 -8.73
N GLU A 371 -2.97 -16.24 -8.54
CA GLU A 371 -3.90 -15.97 -7.42
C GLU A 371 -3.24 -16.16 -6.05
N LEU A 372 -2.36 -17.16 -5.89
CA LEU A 372 -1.62 -17.36 -4.64
C LEU A 372 -0.54 -16.28 -4.42
N VAL A 373 0.05 -15.74 -5.49
CA VAL A 373 0.96 -14.59 -5.41
C VAL A 373 0.20 -13.29 -5.15
N GLU A 374 -1.01 -13.11 -5.68
CA GLU A 374 -1.87 -11.95 -5.38
C GLU A 374 -2.31 -11.93 -3.92
N LEU A 375 -2.60 -13.09 -3.35
CA LEU A 375 -2.89 -13.23 -1.92
C LEU A 375 -1.68 -12.78 -1.07
N LEU A 376 -0.46 -13.19 -1.45
CA LEU A 376 0.78 -12.95 -0.71
C LEU A 376 1.83 -12.29 -1.62
N PRO A 377 1.70 -10.96 -1.94
CA PRO A 377 2.44 -10.35 -3.06
C PRO A 377 3.81 -9.76 -2.69
N PHE A 378 4.23 -9.82 -1.44
CA PHE A 378 5.49 -9.22 -0.99
C PHE A 378 6.69 -10.18 -1.16
N ASP A 379 7.92 -9.64 -1.13
CA ASP A 379 9.17 -10.43 -1.17
C ASP A 379 9.58 -10.95 0.23
N ASN A 380 8.61 -11.19 1.12
CA ASN A 380 8.87 -11.65 2.47
C ASN A 380 9.32 -13.12 2.51
N TYR A 381 10.25 -13.44 3.40
CA TYR A 381 10.70 -14.79 3.64
C TYR A 381 10.15 -15.34 4.96
N VAL A 382 9.68 -16.58 4.92
CA VAL A 382 9.40 -17.30 6.16
C VAL A 382 10.71 -17.55 6.91
N CYS A 383 10.69 -17.26 8.19
CA CYS A 383 11.80 -17.45 9.11
C CYS A 383 11.31 -18.09 10.42
N THR A 384 12.23 -18.58 11.26
CA THR A 384 11.89 -19.02 12.62
C THR A 384 12.66 -18.24 13.67
N ILE A 385 11.98 -17.95 14.77
CA ILE A 385 12.55 -17.28 15.94
C ILE A 385 12.27 -18.08 17.22
N ASP A 386 13.06 -17.85 18.26
CA ASP A 386 12.79 -18.36 19.59
C ASP A 386 12.12 -17.26 20.44
N ILE A 387 10.99 -17.64 21.08
CA ILE A 387 10.20 -16.73 21.90
C ILE A 387 9.72 -17.44 23.17
N THR A 388 9.79 -16.78 24.32
CA THR A 388 9.24 -17.33 25.55
C THR A 388 7.71 -17.18 25.58
N GLY A 389 7.03 -18.02 26.40
CA GLY A 389 5.57 -17.90 26.54
C GLY A 389 5.13 -16.53 27.10
N ALA A 390 5.95 -15.92 27.98
CA ALA A 390 5.67 -14.58 28.49
C ALA A 390 5.78 -13.53 27.39
N GLU A 391 6.83 -13.56 26.58
CA GLU A 391 7.01 -12.64 25.43
C GLU A 391 5.91 -12.83 24.37
N LEU A 392 5.51 -14.07 24.09
CA LEU A 392 4.39 -14.35 23.19
C LEU A 392 3.10 -13.67 23.66
N ARG A 393 2.77 -13.78 24.95
CA ARG A 393 1.58 -13.12 25.52
C ARG A 393 1.66 -11.60 25.39
N ASP A 394 2.82 -11.00 25.64
CA ASP A 394 3.03 -9.55 25.53
C ASP A 394 2.92 -9.08 24.08
N VAL A 395 3.47 -9.83 23.14
CA VAL A 395 3.35 -9.58 21.68
C VAL A 395 1.90 -9.67 21.24
N LEU A 396 1.17 -10.73 21.61
CA LEU A 396 -0.24 -10.87 21.28
C LEU A 396 -1.09 -9.70 21.83
N ALA A 397 -0.79 -9.24 23.05
CA ALA A 397 -1.47 -8.09 23.63
C ALA A 397 -1.20 -6.80 22.83
N ALA A 398 0.04 -6.59 22.39
CA ALA A 398 0.41 -5.42 21.60
C ALA A 398 -0.27 -5.42 20.22
N CYS A 399 -0.27 -6.56 19.51
CA CYS A 399 -0.88 -6.68 18.18
C CYS A 399 -2.40 -6.52 18.18
N THR A 400 -3.06 -6.84 19.32
CA THR A 400 -4.51 -6.81 19.42
C THR A 400 -5.05 -5.57 20.11
N LYS A 401 -4.19 -4.58 20.43
CA LYS A 401 -4.58 -3.39 21.21
C LYS A 401 -5.69 -2.56 20.55
N TYR A 402 -5.76 -2.58 19.24
CA TYR A 402 -6.74 -1.81 18.46
C TYR A 402 -8.07 -2.54 18.20
N THR A 403 -8.13 -3.86 18.51
CA THR A 403 -9.37 -4.65 18.30
C THR A 403 -10.57 -4.01 19.01
N PRO A 404 -11.72 -3.77 18.33
CA PRO A 404 -12.14 -4.33 17.03
C PRO A 404 -11.83 -3.43 15.81
N ALA A 405 -11.01 -2.39 15.91
CA ALA A 405 -10.59 -1.61 14.76
C ALA A 405 -9.59 -2.40 13.90
N GLU A 406 -9.61 -2.16 12.60
CA GLU A 406 -8.67 -2.74 11.66
C GLU A 406 -7.25 -2.27 11.97
N HIS A 407 -6.29 -3.21 11.98
CA HIS A 407 -4.88 -2.89 12.11
C HIS A 407 -4.03 -3.94 11.38
N GLY A 408 -3.04 -3.49 10.61
CA GLY A 408 -2.19 -4.38 9.81
C GLY A 408 -1.46 -5.45 10.62
N ASP A 409 -1.13 -5.17 11.88
CA ASP A 409 -0.42 -6.08 12.79
C ASP A 409 -1.33 -7.12 13.46
N PHE A 410 -2.65 -7.09 13.24
CA PHE A 410 -3.54 -8.09 13.85
C PHE A 410 -3.07 -9.51 13.50
N PRO A 411 -2.88 -10.41 14.50
CA PRO A 411 -2.24 -11.69 14.28
C PRO A 411 -3.20 -12.72 13.66
N GLN A 412 -2.70 -13.47 12.69
CA GLN A 412 -3.27 -14.75 12.28
C GLN A 412 -2.33 -15.84 12.78
N VAL A 413 -2.86 -16.97 13.29
CA VAL A 413 -2.06 -17.94 14.05
C VAL A 413 -2.32 -19.41 13.69
N SER A 414 -1.32 -20.26 13.90
CA SER A 414 -1.42 -21.72 13.82
C SER A 414 -0.69 -22.38 14.97
N GLY A 415 -1.26 -23.45 15.54
CA GLY A 415 -0.67 -24.18 16.65
C GLY A 415 -0.86 -23.54 18.02
N ILE A 416 -1.45 -22.35 18.10
CA ILE A 416 -1.88 -21.72 19.36
C ILE A 416 -3.34 -21.30 19.27
N LYS A 417 -3.97 -21.14 20.45
CA LYS A 417 -5.30 -20.52 20.61
C LYS A 417 -5.28 -19.57 21.79
N PHE A 418 -6.09 -18.50 21.71
CA PHE A 418 -6.20 -17.52 22.80
C PHE A 418 -7.50 -16.71 22.75
N THR A 419 -7.81 -16.04 23.85
CA THR A 419 -8.94 -15.12 23.96
C THR A 419 -8.43 -13.67 24.14
N ILE A 420 -8.99 -12.75 23.35
CA ILE A 420 -8.79 -11.31 23.46
C ILE A 420 -9.90 -10.72 24.32
N ASN A 421 -9.58 -10.12 25.46
CA ASN A 421 -10.51 -9.36 26.30
C ASN A 421 -10.38 -7.88 26.01
N LYS A 422 -11.33 -7.31 25.25
CA LYS A 422 -11.28 -5.92 24.79
C LYS A 422 -11.20 -4.88 25.91
N ASP A 423 -11.80 -5.19 27.06
CA ASP A 423 -11.86 -4.30 28.22
C ASP A 423 -10.62 -4.35 29.12
N LYS A 424 -9.61 -5.15 28.73
CA LYS A 424 -8.35 -5.27 29.47
C LYS A 424 -7.20 -4.64 28.71
N GLU A 425 -6.17 -4.21 29.44
CA GLU A 425 -4.96 -3.61 28.88
C GLU A 425 -3.73 -4.51 29.10
N GLY A 426 -2.69 -4.27 28.30
CA GLY A 426 -1.43 -5.02 28.39
C GLY A 426 -1.64 -6.52 28.30
N SER A 427 -0.78 -7.29 28.97
CA SER A 427 -0.79 -8.76 28.92
C SER A 427 -2.06 -9.39 29.51
N GLU A 428 -2.83 -8.67 30.34
CA GLU A 428 -4.12 -9.16 30.86
C GLU A 428 -5.20 -9.27 29.79
N ARG A 429 -5.01 -8.60 28.65
CA ARG A 429 -5.87 -8.68 27.47
C ARG A 429 -5.92 -10.09 26.90
N ILE A 430 -4.84 -10.87 27.04
CA ILE A 430 -4.72 -12.21 26.47
C ILE A 430 -4.95 -13.26 27.56
N THR A 431 -6.00 -14.05 27.39
CA THR A 431 -6.35 -15.18 28.29
C THR A 431 -6.53 -16.46 27.47
N ASP A 432 -6.69 -17.57 28.17
CA ASP A 432 -6.91 -18.90 27.59
C ASP A 432 -5.83 -19.28 26.53
N LEU A 433 -4.59 -18.77 26.73
CA LEU A 433 -3.49 -19.02 25.81
C LEU A 433 -2.99 -20.44 25.94
N VAL A 434 -3.21 -21.23 24.87
CA VAL A 434 -2.85 -22.66 24.78
C VAL A 434 -2.05 -22.93 23.50
N ILE A 435 -1.20 -23.97 23.55
CA ILE A 435 -0.36 -24.41 22.44
C ILE A 435 -0.62 -25.88 22.12
N LEU A 436 -0.56 -26.23 20.83
CA LEU A 436 -0.69 -27.60 20.35
C LEU A 436 0.56 -28.42 20.70
N ASN A 437 0.41 -29.43 21.53
CA ASN A 437 1.44 -30.42 21.76
C ASN A 437 1.51 -31.39 20.59
N LYS A 438 2.60 -31.37 19.83
CA LYS A 438 2.78 -32.19 18.62
C LYS A 438 2.75 -33.71 18.91
N THR A 439 3.13 -34.11 20.13
CA THR A 439 3.18 -35.54 20.50
C THR A 439 1.82 -36.08 20.83
N THR A 440 1.03 -35.32 21.59
CA THR A 440 -0.31 -35.76 22.07
C THR A 440 -1.44 -35.31 21.16
N ASN A 441 -1.15 -34.40 20.22
CA ASN A 441 -2.12 -33.73 19.35
C ASN A 441 -3.27 -33.08 20.14
N SER A 442 -2.95 -32.51 21.31
CA SER A 442 -3.89 -31.79 22.17
C SER A 442 -3.36 -30.42 22.58
N TYR A 443 -4.26 -29.48 22.85
CA TYR A 443 -3.89 -28.16 23.34
C TYR A 443 -3.63 -28.19 24.84
N GLU A 444 -2.51 -27.58 25.26
CA GLU A 444 -2.10 -27.43 26.65
C GLU A 444 -1.81 -25.96 26.98
N PRO A 445 -1.92 -25.51 28.23
CA PRO A 445 -1.56 -24.13 28.59
C PRO A 445 -0.12 -23.80 28.21
N VAL A 446 0.11 -22.61 27.67
CA VAL A 446 1.46 -22.12 27.38
C VAL A 446 2.23 -21.94 28.68
N ASP A 447 3.41 -22.56 28.81
CA ASP A 447 4.34 -22.31 29.91
C ASP A 447 5.08 -20.99 29.64
N MET A 448 4.87 -20.00 30.52
CA MET A 448 5.41 -18.65 30.37
C MET A 448 6.94 -18.60 30.39
N ASN A 449 7.59 -19.58 30.99
CA ASN A 449 9.06 -19.63 31.12
C ASN A 449 9.71 -20.50 30.03
N ARG A 450 8.94 -21.29 29.31
CA ARG A 450 9.45 -22.14 28.24
C ARG A 450 9.70 -21.30 26.97
N THR A 451 10.79 -21.61 26.28
CA THR A 451 11.07 -21.09 24.94
C THR A 451 10.46 -22.01 23.89
N TYR A 452 9.79 -21.41 22.92
CA TYR A 452 9.13 -22.07 21.79
C TYR A 452 9.74 -21.60 20.48
N ASN A 453 9.77 -22.46 19.48
CA ASN A 453 10.15 -22.10 18.13
C ASN A 453 8.91 -21.64 17.35
N MET A 454 8.90 -20.39 16.91
CA MET A 454 7.81 -19.79 16.18
C MET A 454 8.21 -19.55 14.73
N ALA A 455 7.34 -19.96 13.78
CA ALA A 455 7.45 -19.54 12.39
C ALA A 455 6.71 -18.21 12.17
N THR A 456 7.34 -17.32 11.41
CA THR A 456 6.79 -16.02 11.02
C THR A 456 7.46 -15.55 9.72
N ILE A 457 7.21 -14.32 9.30
CA ILE A 457 7.93 -13.71 8.17
C ILE A 457 8.94 -12.68 8.66
N ASP A 458 10.00 -12.47 7.89
CA ASP A 458 11.09 -11.54 8.19
C ASP A 458 10.58 -10.11 8.42
N TYR A 459 9.57 -9.64 7.68
CA TYR A 459 8.88 -8.38 7.92
C TYR A 459 8.43 -8.22 9.39
N CYS A 460 7.79 -9.22 9.96
CA CYS A 460 7.30 -9.15 11.34
C CYS A 460 8.42 -8.98 12.37
N VAL A 461 9.64 -9.45 12.06
CA VAL A 461 10.80 -9.42 12.96
C VAL A 461 11.68 -8.20 12.74
N THR A 462 11.89 -7.79 11.50
CA THR A 462 12.86 -6.77 11.10
C THR A 462 12.26 -5.57 10.40
N GLY A 463 11.06 -5.69 9.86
CA GLY A 463 10.41 -4.70 9.00
C GLY A 463 9.45 -3.74 9.69
N GLY A 464 9.46 -3.65 11.03
CA GLY A 464 8.56 -2.76 11.77
C GLY A 464 7.28 -3.43 12.28
N GLY A 465 7.04 -4.70 11.95
CA GLY A 465 5.94 -5.46 12.49
C GLY A 465 6.06 -5.69 14.01
N PHE A 466 5.05 -6.34 14.57
CA PHE A 466 4.85 -6.50 16.03
C PHE A 466 6.01 -7.15 16.79
N LEU A 467 6.89 -7.91 16.12
CA LEU A 467 8.06 -8.55 16.73
C LEU A 467 9.32 -7.68 16.70
N SER A 468 9.31 -6.55 16.02
CA SER A 468 10.48 -5.67 15.90
C SER A 468 11.05 -5.20 17.25
N LYS A 469 10.20 -5.10 18.27
CA LYS A 469 10.60 -4.80 19.66
C LYS A 469 11.42 -5.90 20.32
N LEU A 470 11.37 -7.14 19.80
CA LEU A 470 12.14 -8.27 20.34
C LEU A 470 13.60 -8.30 19.89
N LYS A 471 13.97 -7.43 18.95
CA LYS A 471 15.32 -7.25 18.35
C LYS A 471 15.81 -8.40 17.44
N GLN A 472 16.51 -8.00 16.38
CA GLN A 472 16.98 -8.80 15.23
C GLN A 472 17.79 -10.06 15.57
N ASN A 473 18.37 -10.17 16.77
CA ASN A 473 19.27 -11.28 17.13
C ASN A 473 18.57 -12.61 17.42
N ARG A 474 17.27 -12.73 17.18
CA ARG A 474 16.47 -13.92 17.54
C ARG A 474 16.09 -14.80 16.35
N ILE A 475 16.45 -14.41 15.13
CA ILE A 475 16.17 -15.25 13.96
C ILE A 475 17.08 -16.45 13.99
N ASN A 476 16.50 -17.65 14.19
CA ASN A 476 17.22 -18.92 14.19
C ASN A 476 17.56 -19.39 12.79
N LYS A 477 16.56 -19.31 11.89
CA LYS A 477 16.67 -19.69 10.49
C LYS A 477 16.10 -18.57 9.63
N PRO A 478 16.94 -17.69 9.07
CA PRO A 478 16.48 -16.65 8.16
C PRO A 478 16.19 -17.23 6.77
N ASN A 479 15.34 -16.53 6.01
CA ASN A 479 15.13 -16.73 4.57
C ASN A 479 14.93 -18.21 4.17
N ILE A 480 14.05 -18.93 4.90
CA ILE A 480 13.81 -20.36 4.65
C ILE A 480 13.22 -20.55 3.24
N ILE A 481 12.16 -19.80 2.93
CA ILE A 481 11.41 -19.87 1.68
C ILE A 481 10.59 -18.58 1.55
N LEU A 482 10.34 -18.08 0.32
CA LEU A 482 9.37 -17.00 0.11
C LEU A 482 8.00 -17.42 0.66
N TYR A 483 7.31 -16.49 1.28
CA TYR A 483 6.07 -16.81 2.02
C TYR A 483 4.93 -17.32 1.10
N ASN A 484 4.83 -16.84 -0.14
CA ASN A 484 3.93 -17.38 -1.15
C ASN A 484 4.36 -18.78 -1.62
N GLU A 485 5.64 -19.01 -1.83
CA GLU A 485 6.19 -20.34 -2.15
C GLU A 485 6.01 -21.33 -1.00
N CYS A 486 6.03 -20.86 0.26
CA CYS A 486 5.71 -21.68 1.43
C CYS A 486 4.27 -22.16 1.39
N LEU A 487 3.33 -21.28 1.08
CA LEU A 487 1.91 -21.63 0.89
C LEU A 487 1.74 -22.64 -0.26
N ILE A 488 2.36 -22.38 -1.41
CA ILE A 488 2.31 -23.26 -2.59
C ILE A 488 2.86 -24.65 -2.23
N LYS A 489 3.99 -24.71 -1.54
CA LYS A 489 4.58 -25.98 -1.10
C LYS A 489 3.64 -26.74 -0.15
N TYR A 490 3.07 -26.07 0.83
CA TYR A 490 2.12 -26.67 1.76
C TYR A 490 0.92 -27.26 1.03
N VAL A 491 0.30 -26.48 0.16
CA VAL A 491 -0.88 -26.92 -0.60
C VAL A 491 -0.56 -28.10 -1.52
N THR A 492 0.58 -28.06 -2.22
CA THR A 492 0.95 -29.12 -3.17
C THR A 492 1.46 -30.39 -2.48
N GLU A 493 2.33 -30.25 -1.48
CA GLU A 493 3.01 -31.40 -0.86
C GLU A 493 2.23 -31.99 0.33
N ASN A 494 1.65 -31.14 1.21
CA ASN A 494 0.96 -31.59 2.41
C ASN A 494 -0.52 -31.83 2.15
N LEU A 495 -1.21 -30.91 1.48
CA LEU A 495 -2.62 -31.02 1.12
C LEU A 495 -2.86 -31.78 -0.20
N LYS A 496 -1.79 -32.25 -0.88
CA LYS A 496 -1.88 -33.03 -2.13
C LYS A 496 -2.61 -32.31 -3.27
N GLY A 497 -2.50 -30.98 -3.32
CA GLY A 497 -3.15 -30.15 -4.34
C GLY A 497 -4.63 -29.88 -4.08
N HIS A 498 -5.13 -30.08 -2.86
CA HIS A 498 -6.55 -29.88 -2.55
C HIS A 498 -6.76 -29.20 -1.19
N ILE A 499 -7.35 -27.99 -1.21
CA ILE A 499 -7.78 -27.26 -0.03
C ILE A 499 -9.21 -27.66 0.27
N GLY A 500 -9.42 -28.39 1.35
CA GLY A 500 -10.70 -28.98 1.69
C GLY A 500 -11.58 -28.07 2.54
N LYS A 501 -12.74 -28.61 2.91
CA LYS A 501 -13.77 -27.91 3.71
C LYS A 501 -13.35 -27.61 5.15
N GLU A 502 -12.24 -28.13 5.62
CA GLU A 502 -11.64 -27.77 6.92
C GLU A 502 -11.27 -26.29 7.01
N TYR A 503 -11.10 -25.61 5.85
CA TYR A 503 -10.86 -24.17 5.75
C TYR A 503 -12.11 -23.36 5.33
N ALA A 504 -13.34 -23.94 5.44
CA ALA A 504 -14.55 -23.20 5.08
C ALA A 504 -14.83 -22.03 6.03
N GLU A 505 -14.51 -22.21 7.30
CA GLU A 505 -14.75 -21.25 8.37
C GLU A 505 -13.48 -21.09 9.22
N PRO A 506 -13.32 -19.96 9.93
CA PRO A 506 -12.27 -19.80 10.93
C PRO A 506 -12.32 -20.93 11.99
N GLN A 507 -11.16 -21.42 12.41
CA GLN A 507 -11.04 -22.63 13.23
C GLN A 507 -11.16 -22.37 14.75
N GLY A 508 -11.54 -21.16 15.15
CA GLY A 508 -11.70 -20.77 16.56
C GLY A 508 -10.37 -20.75 17.31
N ARG A 509 -9.33 -20.24 16.65
CA ARG A 509 -8.00 -20.03 17.23
C ARG A 509 -7.95 -18.72 18.01
N ILE A 510 -8.72 -17.72 17.58
CA ILE A 510 -8.78 -16.38 18.18
C ILE A 510 -10.22 -16.08 18.58
N VAL A 511 -10.47 -15.92 19.87
CA VAL A 511 -11.78 -15.57 20.41
C VAL A 511 -11.75 -14.14 20.92
N ILE A 512 -12.74 -13.31 20.56
CA ILE A 512 -12.85 -11.92 20.98
C ILE A 512 -14.04 -11.79 21.96
N LYS A 513 -13.79 -11.24 23.16
CA LYS A 513 -14.80 -11.02 24.22
C LYS A 513 -14.89 -9.56 24.63
#